data_a6f10905b2a4a2aebc8e59f13ebca69b
#
_entry.id   a6f10905b2a4a2aebc8e59f13ebca69b
#
_cell.length_a   1.000
_cell.length_b   1.000
_cell.length_c   1.000
_cell.angle_alpha   90.00
_cell.angle_beta   90.00
_cell.angle_gamma   90.00
#
_symmetry.space_group_name_H-M   'P 1'
#
loop_
_entity.id
_entity.type
_entity.pdbx_description
1 polymer ?
#
loop_
_entity_poly.entity_id
_entity_poly.type
_entity_poly.pdbx_seq_one_letter_code
_entity_poly.pdbx_strand_id
1 'polypeptide(L)'
;NTDRRKLWVATAAVTLLPALPSFAQSDEQAVVEMLTKHPTDSKLRNVFFPRITSVQAGQTVLFKATDRSHNSASIDGMIPDAAEEWDGRINEDVEVTFDVPGVYGYKCTPHSATGMVALVVVEGEGKLDNLEAAQGVRQRGRAKKVFEEIWEEAAEMGLLEPSSA
;
A
#
# COMPACT_ATOMS: atom_id res chain seq x y z
N ASN A 1 4.62 -58.87 -57.63
CA ASN A 1 4.13 -58.55 -56.24
C ASN A 1 4.88 -57.34 -55.74
N THR A 2 4.26 -56.19 -55.89
CA THR A 2 4.87 -54.91 -55.52
C THR A 2 4.12 -54.35 -54.27
N ASP A 3 4.71 -54.47 -53.17
CA ASP A 3 4.14 -54.03 -51.89
C ASP A 3 4.49 -52.53 -51.70
N ARG A 4 3.48 -51.67 -51.87
CA ARG A 4 3.62 -50.21 -51.66
C ARG A 4 3.28 -49.89 -50.23
N ARG A 5 4.30 -49.78 -49.37
CA ARG A 5 4.17 -49.21 -48.02
C ARG A 5 3.98 -47.69 -48.13
N LYS A 6 2.75 -47.25 -47.82
CA LYS A 6 2.44 -45.81 -47.64
C LYS A 6 3.03 -45.32 -46.34
N LEU A 7 4.06 -44.47 -46.43
CA LEU A 7 4.53 -43.69 -45.28
C LEU A 7 3.53 -42.56 -44.98
N TRP A 8 2.94 -42.60 -43.79
CA TRP A 8 2.19 -41.48 -43.25
C TRP A 8 3.18 -40.52 -42.59
N VAL A 9 3.35 -39.33 -43.16
CA VAL A 9 4.09 -38.23 -42.53
C VAL A 9 3.10 -37.50 -41.63
N ALA A 10 3.25 -37.68 -40.34
CA ALA A 10 2.49 -36.89 -39.36
C ALA A 10 3.12 -35.52 -39.22
N THR A 11 2.46 -34.51 -39.75
CA THR A 11 2.85 -33.10 -39.57
C THR A 11 2.38 -32.65 -38.18
N ALA A 12 3.29 -32.54 -37.27
CA ALA A 12 3.01 -31.94 -35.96
C ALA A 12 2.87 -30.41 -36.14
N ALA A 13 1.68 -29.90 -35.99
CA ALA A 13 1.43 -28.47 -35.92
C ALA A 13 1.86 -27.96 -34.53
N VAL A 14 2.95 -27.25 -34.52
CA VAL A 14 3.38 -26.47 -33.31
C VAL A 14 2.50 -25.23 -33.23
N THR A 15 1.51 -25.27 -32.37
CA THR A 15 0.73 -24.08 -32.03
C THR A 15 1.58 -23.17 -31.09
N LEU A 16 2.12 -22.09 -31.65
CA LEU A 16 2.66 -21.00 -30.84
C LEU A 16 1.50 -20.31 -30.12
N LEU A 17 1.42 -20.50 -28.82
CA LEU A 17 0.59 -19.67 -27.93
C LEU A 17 1.23 -18.28 -27.86
N PRO A 18 0.48 -17.19 -28.09
CA PRO A 18 1.01 -15.86 -27.84
C PRO A 18 1.32 -15.70 -26.36
N ALA A 19 2.57 -15.36 -26.05
CA ALA A 19 2.96 -14.98 -24.71
C ALA A 19 2.18 -13.69 -24.35
N LEU A 20 1.35 -13.78 -23.31
CA LEU A 20 0.71 -12.60 -22.73
C LEU A 20 1.81 -11.66 -22.23
N PRO A 21 1.68 -10.34 -22.47
CA PRO A 21 2.64 -9.40 -21.90
C PRO A 21 2.60 -9.52 -20.37
N SER A 22 3.70 -9.99 -19.80
CA SER A 22 3.94 -9.86 -18.38
C SER A 22 4.06 -8.35 -18.11
N PHE A 23 3.05 -7.77 -17.49
CA PHE A 23 3.20 -6.44 -16.91
C PHE A 23 4.31 -6.56 -15.87
N ALA A 24 5.50 -6.09 -16.22
CA ALA A 24 6.57 -5.90 -15.26
C ALA A 24 6.01 -4.97 -14.18
N GLN A 25 5.74 -5.52 -13.00
CA GLN A 25 5.54 -4.74 -11.80
C GLN A 25 6.78 -3.86 -11.68
N SER A 26 6.59 -2.54 -11.67
CA SER A 26 7.69 -1.63 -11.42
C SER A 26 8.21 -1.95 -10.02
N ASP A 27 9.44 -2.46 -9.93
CA ASP A 27 10.16 -2.65 -8.66
C ASP A 27 10.52 -1.30 -7.99
N GLU A 28 9.86 -0.22 -8.40
CA GLU A 28 10.07 1.10 -7.83
C GLU A 28 9.49 1.12 -6.40
N GLN A 29 10.39 1.26 -5.43
CA GLN A 29 10.03 1.37 -4.03
C GLN A 29 9.16 2.61 -3.81
N ALA A 30 7.97 2.43 -3.22
CA ALA A 30 7.14 3.55 -2.81
C ALA A 30 7.82 4.31 -1.67
N VAL A 31 7.83 5.63 -1.75
CA VAL A 31 8.42 6.52 -0.74
C VAL A 31 7.36 7.43 -0.16
N VAL A 32 7.30 7.47 1.17
CA VAL A 32 6.49 8.44 1.92
C VAL A 32 7.44 9.33 2.71
N GLU A 33 7.40 10.62 2.45
CA GLU A 33 8.25 11.57 3.15
C GLU A 33 7.58 12.06 4.45
N MET A 34 8.37 12.20 5.49
CA MET A 34 7.97 12.82 6.76
C MET A 34 8.43 14.27 6.76
N LEU A 35 7.47 15.20 6.66
CA LEU A 35 7.72 16.61 6.39
C LEU A 35 7.14 17.53 7.48
N THR A 36 7.87 18.59 7.79
CA THR A 36 7.38 19.68 8.65
C THR A 36 6.42 20.61 7.92
N LYS A 37 6.60 20.77 6.60
CA LYS A 37 5.71 21.57 5.74
C LYS A 37 5.25 20.75 4.55
N HIS A 38 3.96 20.84 4.23
CA HIS A 38 3.43 20.24 3.01
C HIS A 38 4.06 20.90 1.76
N PRO A 39 4.41 20.14 0.71
CA PRO A 39 5.11 20.67 -0.47
C PRO A 39 4.35 21.75 -1.22
N THR A 40 3.02 21.67 -1.25
CA THR A 40 2.14 22.54 -2.06
C THR A 40 1.08 23.29 -1.27
N ASP A 41 0.88 22.95 0.01
CA ASP A 41 -0.08 23.65 0.88
C ASP A 41 0.63 24.16 2.15
N SER A 42 0.96 25.45 2.15
CA SER A 42 1.67 26.10 3.25
C SER A 42 0.92 26.12 4.60
N LYS A 43 -0.39 25.83 4.58
CA LYS A 43 -1.21 25.75 5.80
C LYS A 43 -1.08 24.42 6.51
N LEU A 44 -0.65 23.38 5.80
CA LEU A 44 -0.48 22.03 6.35
C LEU A 44 0.95 21.85 6.86
N ARG A 45 1.06 21.43 8.09
CA ARG A 45 2.34 21.20 8.77
C ARG A 45 2.35 19.82 9.43
N ASN A 46 3.55 19.27 9.56
CA ASN A 46 3.76 17.94 10.12
C ASN A 46 2.91 16.90 9.40
N VAL A 47 3.34 16.53 8.21
CA VAL A 47 2.59 15.67 7.29
C VAL A 47 3.42 14.49 6.81
N PHE A 48 2.74 13.39 6.52
CA PHE A 48 3.23 12.36 5.61
C PHE A 48 2.84 12.74 4.18
N PHE A 49 3.77 12.63 3.25
CA PHE A 49 3.52 12.96 1.85
C PHE A 49 4.05 11.86 0.91
N PRO A 50 3.16 11.23 0.12
CA PRO A 50 1.70 11.37 0.13
C PRO A 50 1.07 10.81 1.41
N ARG A 51 -0.13 11.27 1.78
CA ARG A 51 -0.83 10.77 2.97
C ARG A 51 -1.62 9.48 2.73
N ILE A 52 -1.87 9.12 1.48
CA ILE A 52 -2.47 7.85 1.07
C ILE A 52 -1.56 7.20 0.05
N THR A 53 -1.15 5.97 0.34
CA THR A 53 -0.28 5.17 -0.53
C THR A 53 -0.95 3.84 -0.81
N SER A 54 -1.03 3.46 -2.09
CA SER A 54 -1.50 2.13 -2.50
C SER A 54 -0.33 1.30 -3.01
N VAL A 55 -0.22 0.09 -2.50
CA VAL A 55 0.80 -0.88 -2.90
C VAL A 55 0.19 -2.26 -3.12
N GLN A 56 0.90 -3.11 -3.84
CA GLN A 56 0.57 -4.52 -3.97
C GLN A 56 1.14 -5.31 -2.78
N ALA A 57 0.49 -6.41 -2.40
CA ALA A 57 1.05 -7.31 -1.39
C ALA A 57 2.47 -7.75 -1.79
N GLY A 58 3.40 -7.70 -0.84
CA GLY A 58 4.83 -7.98 -1.03
C GLY A 58 5.70 -6.77 -1.34
N GLN A 59 5.11 -5.60 -1.59
CA GLN A 59 5.88 -4.37 -1.83
C GLN A 59 6.37 -3.74 -0.52
N THR A 60 7.50 -3.05 -0.61
CA THR A 60 8.11 -2.31 0.49
C THR A 60 7.88 -0.81 0.32
N VAL A 61 7.51 -0.14 1.40
CA VAL A 61 7.42 1.33 1.48
C VAL A 61 8.56 1.85 2.34
N LEU A 62 9.28 2.84 1.82
CA LEU A 62 10.24 3.63 2.59
C LEU A 62 9.53 4.84 3.19
N PHE A 63 9.46 4.88 4.52
CA PHE A 63 9.09 6.09 5.26
C PHE A 63 10.37 6.88 5.53
N LYS A 64 10.56 7.96 4.79
CA LYS A 64 11.80 8.74 4.79
C LYS A 64 11.73 9.90 5.77
N ALA A 65 12.68 9.96 6.69
CA ALA A 65 12.84 11.06 7.63
C ALA A 65 13.48 12.29 6.94
N THR A 66 12.76 12.90 6.01
CA THR A 66 13.22 14.07 5.25
C THR A 66 13.45 15.26 6.15
N ASP A 67 12.48 15.56 7.02
CA ASP A 67 12.62 16.58 8.05
C ASP A 67 12.78 15.95 9.44
N ARG A 68 13.33 16.71 10.36
CA ARG A 68 13.59 16.24 11.74
C ARG A 68 12.33 16.22 12.60
N SER A 69 12.40 15.46 13.69
CA SER A 69 11.38 15.36 14.75
C SER A 69 10.16 14.50 14.36
N HIS A 70 10.32 13.63 13.39
CA HIS A 70 9.27 12.74 12.91
C HIS A 70 9.67 11.28 12.99
N ASN A 71 8.66 10.41 13.10
CA ASN A 71 8.77 8.97 12.93
C ASN A 71 7.56 8.41 12.19
N SER A 72 7.60 7.14 11.84
CA SER A 72 6.45 6.38 11.35
C SER A 72 6.21 5.19 12.26
N ALA A 73 4.99 5.05 12.74
CA ALA A 73 4.55 3.93 13.56
C ALA A 73 3.13 3.51 13.20
N SER A 74 2.87 2.20 13.17
CA SER A 74 1.51 1.67 13.00
C SER A 74 0.61 2.08 14.17
N ILE A 75 -0.69 2.20 13.90
CA ILE A 75 -1.70 2.45 14.92
C ILE A 75 -2.35 1.13 15.30
N ASP A 76 -2.35 0.82 16.59
CA ASP A 76 -2.99 -0.37 17.14
C ASP A 76 -4.48 -0.43 16.73
N GLY A 77 -4.91 -1.60 16.25
CA GLY A 77 -6.25 -1.82 15.72
C GLY A 77 -6.51 -1.28 14.31
N MET A 78 -5.55 -0.60 13.69
CA MET A 78 -5.69 -0.07 12.34
C MET A 78 -4.83 -0.80 11.30
N ILE A 79 -4.36 -1.98 11.60
CA ILE A 79 -3.68 -2.88 10.65
C ILE A 79 -4.37 -4.24 10.66
N PRO A 80 -4.24 -5.06 9.61
CA PRO A 80 -4.74 -6.44 9.62
C PRO A 80 -4.16 -7.25 10.78
N ASP A 81 -4.97 -8.13 11.37
CA ASP A 81 -4.54 -8.98 12.51
C ASP A 81 -3.30 -9.83 12.20
N ALA A 82 -3.16 -10.27 10.96
CA ALA A 82 -2.02 -11.08 10.52
C ALA A 82 -0.78 -10.26 10.16
N ALA A 83 -0.86 -8.93 10.15
CA ALA A 83 0.24 -8.04 9.82
C ALA A 83 1.12 -7.74 11.04
N GLU A 84 2.38 -7.44 10.77
CA GLU A 84 3.31 -6.99 11.79
C GLU A 84 3.19 -5.48 12.04
N GLU A 85 3.24 -5.10 13.30
CA GLU A 85 3.34 -3.71 13.73
C GLU A 85 4.74 -3.17 13.43
N TRP A 86 4.85 -1.85 13.22
CA TRP A 86 6.13 -1.17 13.17
C TRP A 86 6.14 0.07 14.05
N ASP A 87 7.30 0.38 14.59
CA ASP A 87 7.54 1.55 15.43
C ASP A 87 8.92 2.11 15.14
N GLY A 88 8.98 2.96 14.10
CA GLY A 88 10.21 3.61 13.67
C GLY A 88 10.70 4.64 14.70
N ARG A 89 12.01 4.83 14.77
CA ARG A 89 12.63 5.82 15.64
C ARG A 89 12.51 7.23 15.08
N ILE A 90 12.49 8.21 15.97
CA ILE A 90 12.52 9.63 15.58
C ILE A 90 13.79 9.94 14.78
N ASN A 91 13.64 10.65 13.66
CA ASN A 91 14.70 11.05 12.74
C ASN A 91 15.35 9.90 11.95
N GLU A 92 14.76 8.72 11.95
CA GLU A 92 15.27 7.57 11.20
C GLU A 92 14.29 7.16 10.10
N ASP A 93 14.84 6.77 8.96
CA ASP A 93 14.08 6.10 7.91
C ASP A 93 13.62 4.72 8.43
N VAL A 94 12.46 4.28 7.99
CA VAL A 94 11.99 2.91 8.22
C VAL A 94 11.42 2.32 6.95
N GLU A 95 11.82 1.09 6.63
CA GLU A 95 11.27 0.31 5.53
C GLU A 95 10.30 -0.73 6.10
N VAL A 96 9.11 -0.79 5.50
CA VAL A 96 8.08 -1.76 5.87
C VAL A 96 7.64 -2.52 4.63
N THR A 97 7.72 -3.85 4.68
CA THR A 97 7.20 -4.73 3.63
C THR A 97 5.78 -5.14 3.99
N PHE A 98 4.84 -4.87 3.08
CA PHE A 98 3.42 -5.11 3.28
C PHE A 98 2.98 -6.40 2.59
N ASP A 99 2.97 -7.52 3.30
CA ASP A 99 2.62 -8.84 2.76
C ASP A 99 1.13 -9.16 2.83
N VAL A 100 0.42 -8.56 3.79
CA VAL A 100 -0.99 -8.84 4.06
C VAL A 100 -1.88 -7.77 3.45
N PRO A 101 -2.80 -8.11 2.52
CA PRO A 101 -3.79 -7.16 2.00
C PRO A 101 -4.63 -6.55 3.12
N GLY A 102 -4.91 -5.27 3.00
CA GLY A 102 -5.71 -4.55 3.99
C GLY A 102 -5.44 -3.06 4.04
N VAL A 103 -6.06 -2.39 5.00
CA VAL A 103 -5.81 -0.99 5.29
C VAL A 103 -4.92 -0.86 6.52
N TYR A 104 -3.99 0.09 6.48
CA TYR A 104 -2.97 0.30 7.50
C TYR A 104 -2.92 1.77 7.87
N GLY A 105 -3.53 2.11 9.01
CA GLY A 105 -3.39 3.43 9.60
C GLY A 105 -2.09 3.57 10.35
N TYR A 106 -1.40 4.67 10.16
CA TYR A 106 -0.14 4.95 10.84
C TYR A 106 -0.02 6.43 11.23
N LYS A 107 0.93 6.71 12.09
CA LYS A 107 1.11 8.01 12.75
C LYS A 107 2.56 8.40 12.88
N CYS A 108 2.78 9.69 13.06
CA CYS A 108 3.97 10.22 13.69
C CYS A 108 3.69 10.32 15.19
N THR A 109 4.45 9.64 16.05
CA THR A 109 4.16 9.54 17.49
C THR A 109 4.07 10.91 18.17
N PRO A 110 5.05 11.86 18.00
CA PRO A 110 4.95 13.15 18.64
C PRO A 110 3.89 14.09 18.06
N HIS A 111 3.42 13.87 16.81
CA HIS A 111 2.51 14.79 16.13
C HIS A 111 1.14 14.18 15.76
N SER A 112 0.83 12.97 16.24
CA SER A 112 -0.44 12.31 15.92
C SER A 112 -1.66 13.13 16.35
N ALA A 113 -1.65 13.68 17.55
CA ALA A 113 -2.76 14.49 18.06
C ALA A 113 -2.96 15.81 17.29
N THR A 114 -1.94 16.30 16.60
CA THR A 114 -2.03 17.47 15.69
C THR A 114 -2.38 17.11 14.27
N GLY A 115 -2.60 15.82 13.98
CA GLY A 115 -3.08 15.33 12.69
C GLY A 115 -2.03 14.72 11.77
N MET A 116 -0.82 14.44 12.25
CA MET A 116 0.19 13.74 11.47
C MET A 116 -0.07 12.22 11.45
N VAL A 117 -1.05 11.84 10.64
CA VAL A 117 -1.51 10.49 10.42
C VAL A 117 -1.69 10.23 8.93
N ALA A 118 -1.68 8.98 8.52
CA ALA A 118 -1.77 8.61 7.12
C ALA A 118 -2.22 7.15 6.94
N LEU A 119 -2.36 6.72 5.70
CA LEU A 119 -2.92 5.43 5.31
C LEU A 119 -2.07 4.76 4.23
N VAL A 120 -1.82 3.47 4.40
CA VAL A 120 -1.41 2.57 3.32
C VAL A 120 -2.56 1.62 3.03
N VAL A 121 -2.87 1.43 1.75
CA VAL A 121 -3.80 0.40 1.29
C VAL A 121 -3.01 -0.64 0.52
N VAL A 122 -3.06 -1.87 0.99
CA VAL A 122 -2.38 -3.01 0.37
C VAL A 122 -3.39 -3.80 -0.43
N GLU A 123 -3.23 -3.78 -1.75
CA GLU A 123 -4.11 -4.48 -2.69
C GLU A 123 -3.96 -5.99 -2.59
N GLY A 124 -5.06 -6.68 -2.79
CA GLY A 124 -5.13 -8.14 -2.79
C GLY A 124 -6.46 -8.65 -2.24
N GLU A 125 -6.62 -9.96 -2.27
CA GLU A 125 -7.81 -10.61 -1.73
C GLU A 125 -7.92 -10.34 -0.22
N GLY A 126 -9.12 -9.92 0.22
CA GLY A 126 -9.39 -9.64 1.62
C GLY A 126 -8.96 -8.23 2.08
N LYS A 127 -8.59 -7.33 1.19
CA LYS A 127 -8.11 -5.98 1.58
C LYS A 127 -9.11 -5.16 2.41
N LEU A 128 -10.40 -5.47 2.33
CA LEU A 128 -11.43 -4.77 3.10
C LEU A 128 -11.79 -5.47 4.42
N ASP A 129 -11.19 -6.62 4.72
CA ASP A 129 -11.55 -7.43 5.90
C ASP A 129 -11.35 -6.66 7.22
N ASN A 130 -10.33 -5.81 7.29
CA ASN A 130 -10.06 -4.99 8.47
C ASN A 130 -10.57 -3.55 8.39
N LEU A 131 -11.26 -3.16 7.31
CA LEU A 131 -11.67 -1.77 7.08
C LEU A 131 -12.58 -1.24 8.19
N GLU A 132 -13.63 -1.97 8.52
CA GLU A 132 -14.59 -1.57 9.57
C GLU A 132 -13.89 -1.41 10.94
N ALA A 133 -13.05 -2.37 11.30
CA ALA A 133 -12.29 -2.31 12.54
C ALA A 133 -11.35 -1.10 12.58
N ALA A 134 -10.62 -0.84 11.49
CA ALA A 134 -9.71 0.29 11.38
C ALA A 134 -10.45 1.64 11.47
N GLN A 135 -11.58 1.78 10.80
CA GLN A 135 -12.43 2.98 10.87
C GLN A 135 -13.05 3.19 12.26
N GLY A 136 -13.25 2.11 13.02
CA GLY A 136 -13.79 2.14 14.38
C GLY A 136 -12.78 2.54 15.47
N VAL A 137 -11.50 2.59 15.17
CA VAL A 137 -10.47 2.97 16.15
C VAL A 137 -10.61 4.44 16.52
N ARG A 138 -10.74 4.68 17.84
CA ARG A 138 -10.90 6.04 18.37
C ARG A 138 -9.64 6.86 18.18
N GLN A 139 -9.77 7.99 17.49
CA GLN A 139 -8.69 8.95 17.30
C GLN A 139 -8.78 10.11 18.31
N ARG A 140 -7.63 10.69 18.63
CA ARG A 140 -7.52 11.83 19.54
C ARG A 140 -7.16 13.10 18.78
N GLY A 141 -7.64 14.23 19.31
CA GLY A 141 -7.30 15.55 18.78
C GLY A 141 -7.70 15.70 17.31
N ARG A 142 -6.83 16.34 16.54
CA ARG A 142 -7.06 16.60 15.12
C ARG A 142 -6.97 15.33 14.26
N ALA A 143 -6.33 14.26 14.75
CA ALA A 143 -6.25 12.99 14.01
C ALA A 143 -7.62 12.43 13.63
N LYS A 144 -8.66 12.66 14.46
CA LYS A 144 -10.03 12.25 14.15
C LYS A 144 -10.49 12.85 12.82
N LYS A 145 -10.41 14.17 12.69
CA LYS A 145 -10.83 14.88 11.47
C LYS A 145 -9.97 14.49 10.27
N VAL A 146 -8.66 14.36 10.46
CA VAL A 146 -7.75 13.98 9.37
C VAL A 146 -8.05 12.57 8.87
N PHE A 147 -8.35 11.60 9.73
CA PHE A 147 -8.78 10.28 9.27
C PHE A 147 -10.13 10.28 8.56
N GLU A 148 -11.09 11.09 9.00
CA GLU A 148 -12.35 11.28 8.27
C GLU A 148 -12.08 11.74 6.83
N GLU A 149 -11.21 12.73 6.66
CA GLU A 149 -10.78 13.20 5.33
C GLU A 149 -10.02 12.13 4.53
N ILE A 150 -9.14 11.36 5.18
CA ILE A 150 -8.38 10.26 4.54
C ILE A 150 -9.32 9.17 4.04
N TRP A 151 -10.32 8.76 4.83
CA TRP A 151 -11.28 7.75 4.41
C TRP A 151 -12.12 8.21 3.21
N GLU A 152 -12.57 9.47 3.20
CA GLU A 152 -13.28 10.07 2.07
C GLU A 152 -12.40 10.08 0.81
N GLU A 153 -11.16 10.56 0.93
CA GLU A 153 -10.20 10.63 -0.18
C GLU A 153 -9.86 9.22 -0.71
N ALA A 154 -9.61 8.25 0.16
CA ALA A 154 -9.34 6.87 -0.24
C ALA A 154 -10.53 6.24 -0.98
N ALA A 155 -11.76 6.53 -0.56
CA ALA A 155 -12.97 6.08 -1.25
C ALA A 155 -13.10 6.73 -2.63
N GLU A 156 -12.86 8.03 -2.74
CA GLU A 156 -12.86 8.76 -4.02
C GLU A 156 -11.78 8.25 -4.99
N MET A 157 -10.64 7.80 -4.48
CA MET A 157 -9.58 7.15 -5.24
C MET A 157 -9.92 5.72 -5.68
N GLY A 158 -11.07 5.17 -5.26
CA GLY A 158 -11.47 3.78 -5.54
C GLY A 158 -10.70 2.73 -4.74
N LEU A 159 -9.97 3.11 -3.70
CA LEU A 159 -9.13 2.20 -2.92
C LEU A 159 -9.92 1.38 -1.89
N LEU A 160 -11.11 1.80 -1.52
CA LEU A 160 -11.97 1.12 -0.54
C LEU A 160 -13.04 0.24 -1.21
N GLU A 161 -12.74 -0.26 -2.41
CA GLU A 161 -13.51 -1.25 -3.14
C GLU A 161 -12.74 -2.57 -3.20
N PRO A 162 -13.41 -3.72 -3.40
CA PRO A 162 -12.72 -4.99 -3.57
C PRO A 162 -11.67 -4.91 -4.69
N SER A 163 -10.52 -5.55 -4.48
CA SER A 163 -9.49 -5.62 -5.52
C SER A 163 -10.06 -6.29 -6.78
N SER A 164 -9.79 -5.71 -7.94
CA SER A 164 -10.14 -6.33 -9.22
C SER A 164 -9.34 -7.63 -9.39
N ALA A 165 -10.05 -8.69 -9.71
CA ALA A 165 -9.42 -9.98 -9.98
C ALA A 165 -8.58 -9.96 -11.26
#